data_c2adb274b1a3bd6e5c78ee13266b8f69
#
_entry.id   c2adb274b1a3bd6e5c78ee13266b8f69
#
_cell.length_a   1.000
_cell.length_b   1.000
_cell.length_c   1.000
_cell.angle_alpha   90.00
_cell.angle_beta   90.00
_cell.angle_gamma   90.00
#
_symmetry.space_group_name_H-M   'P 1'
#
loop_
_entity.id
_entity.type
_entity.pdbx_description
1 polymer ?
#
loop_
_entity_poly.entity_id
_entity_poly.type
_entity_poly.pdbx_seq_one_letter_code
_entity_poly.pdbx_strand_id
1 'polypeptide(L)'
;MTDVLAERSEIDALIKGRTIATAFAETVTAQGDNPAYSDKVGVEGDAWRTVSWRELREQGLDVAAALVELGVEPGDRVAMMASNRIEHVLADIGAMHAGAVAMSIYNTLSPSQVEYVAGHATPAVVVLETEDHLARWSDALAAGSVKQVVVIDAAAPEGALTWTELVARGRAARAAQDAEIERRWQAIVPEDPATILYTSGTTGNPKGVVITHRNVVFEVESTDRTNKLTGENIGVSYLPYAHIAERVLGIYLPQIQGAHLYLVADPKLLVATLGAVRPTRFFGVPRVWEKIQTGIAGLLAMETDEDKKAGIAAAMATGLEYVESLQYGSTTSAELQARFDAVDAAVLTPMKAMLGLDRVSWAGSASAPMPLETARFFAGLGFSIYDIYGMTETCGSVTACGPDSFRLGTVGRAQPGIEIALAEDGEILARGPVTTSGYYRNPEATADLVDADGWVRTGDIGELDADGFLKVVDRKKELIITSAGKNVAPSNIENYLKESPLIGHALAYGEGQPYIVAILTLDPDVAPIIAGKLGIEGELATDLTALSQHPAILAVVGQAVDKANERLSRPEQVKKWTLLPVEWTAESAELTPTLKLKRRVVHTNYADEITALYTN
;
A
#
# COMPACT_ATOMS: atom_id res chain seq x y z
N MET A 1 0.91 -26.95 -14.86
CA MET A 1 0.17 -26.36 -13.72
C MET A 1 0.72 -27.02 -12.47
N THR A 2 1.31 -26.27 -11.59
CA THR A 2 1.70 -26.72 -10.25
C THR A 2 0.45 -27.18 -9.51
N ASP A 3 0.57 -28.25 -8.72
CA ASP A 3 -0.56 -28.70 -7.90
C ASP A 3 -0.68 -27.78 -6.67
N VAL A 4 -1.57 -26.82 -6.74
CA VAL A 4 -1.81 -25.80 -5.68
C VAL A 4 -2.09 -26.47 -4.32
N LEU A 5 -2.76 -27.62 -4.29
CA LEU A 5 -3.07 -28.33 -3.05
C LEU A 5 -1.81 -29.01 -2.48
N ALA A 6 -0.92 -29.51 -3.34
CA ALA A 6 0.37 -30.04 -2.90
C ALA A 6 1.25 -28.92 -2.33
N GLU A 7 1.37 -27.79 -3.00
CA GLU A 7 2.09 -26.61 -2.50
C GLU A 7 1.53 -26.13 -1.16
N ARG A 8 0.20 -26.05 -1.04
CA ARG A 8 -0.47 -25.70 0.23
C ARG A 8 -0.08 -26.68 1.34
N SER A 9 -0.10 -27.98 1.05
CA SER A 9 0.24 -29.00 2.03
C SER A 9 1.70 -28.92 2.48
N GLU A 10 2.61 -28.58 1.56
CA GLU A 10 4.02 -28.35 1.88
C GLU A 10 4.21 -27.13 2.79
N ILE A 11 3.55 -26.00 2.45
CA ILE A 11 3.61 -24.78 3.27
C ILE A 11 3.00 -25.06 4.65
N ASP A 12 1.82 -25.68 4.73
CA ASP A 12 1.16 -26.02 5.99
C ASP A 12 2.03 -26.94 6.88
N ALA A 13 2.75 -27.87 6.28
CA ALA A 13 3.69 -28.72 7.01
C ALA A 13 4.87 -27.93 7.57
N LEU A 14 5.41 -26.98 6.80
CA LEU A 14 6.53 -26.12 7.19
C LEU A 14 6.16 -25.16 8.33
N ILE A 15 4.97 -24.56 8.27
CA ILE A 15 4.52 -23.56 9.24
C ILE A 15 3.73 -24.14 10.41
N LYS A 16 3.65 -25.48 10.51
CA LYS A 16 2.82 -26.14 11.53
C LYS A 16 3.12 -25.65 12.94
N GLY A 17 2.12 -25.09 13.61
CA GLY A 17 2.22 -24.56 14.97
C GLY A 17 2.99 -23.23 15.07
N ARG A 18 3.53 -22.69 13.98
CA ARG A 18 4.20 -21.37 13.99
C ARG A 18 3.19 -20.25 14.12
N THR A 19 3.55 -19.27 14.93
CA THR A 19 2.86 -17.98 15.07
C THR A 19 3.82 -16.84 14.76
N ILE A 20 3.34 -15.63 14.63
CA ILE A 20 4.23 -14.45 14.47
C ILE A 20 5.16 -14.35 15.69
N ALA A 21 4.65 -14.61 16.90
CA ALA A 21 5.43 -14.53 18.13
C ALA A 21 6.59 -15.55 18.15
N THR A 22 6.35 -16.81 17.75
CA THR A 22 7.40 -17.83 17.68
C THR A 22 8.40 -17.53 16.57
N ALA A 23 7.95 -17.10 15.39
CA ALA A 23 8.82 -16.72 14.29
C ALA A 23 9.69 -15.50 14.64
N PHE A 24 9.13 -14.50 15.34
CA PHE A 24 9.88 -13.35 15.83
C PHE A 24 10.97 -13.78 16.85
N ALA A 25 10.67 -14.69 17.76
CA ALA A 25 11.66 -15.23 18.70
C ALA A 25 12.79 -15.99 17.97
N GLU A 26 12.48 -16.73 16.89
CA GLU A 26 13.49 -17.36 16.01
C GLU A 26 14.38 -16.30 15.33
N THR A 27 13.80 -15.23 14.78
CA THR A 27 14.54 -14.11 14.16
C THR A 27 15.48 -13.44 15.17
N VAL A 28 14.99 -13.13 16.37
CA VAL A 28 15.83 -12.54 17.43
C VAL A 28 16.98 -13.46 17.83
N THR A 29 16.75 -14.77 17.86
CA THR A 29 17.79 -15.77 18.16
C THR A 29 18.85 -15.80 17.05
N ALA A 30 18.42 -15.79 15.79
CA ALA A 30 19.31 -15.92 14.64
C ALA A 30 20.05 -14.61 14.30
N GLN A 31 19.41 -13.45 14.50
CA GLN A 31 19.85 -12.16 13.99
C GLN A 31 19.82 -11.05 15.05
N GLY A 32 19.87 -11.37 16.34
CA GLY A 32 19.60 -10.45 17.45
C GLY A 32 20.38 -9.13 17.39
N ASP A 33 21.63 -9.15 16.95
CA ASP A 33 22.50 -7.98 16.89
C ASP A 33 22.42 -7.21 15.56
N ASN A 34 21.66 -7.73 14.55
CA ASN A 34 21.44 -7.03 13.30
C ASN A 34 20.43 -5.88 13.48
N PRO A 35 20.56 -4.79 12.70
CA PRO A 35 19.55 -3.73 12.66
C PRO A 35 18.16 -4.26 12.28
N ALA A 36 17.15 -3.83 13.01
CA ALA A 36 15.75 -4.16 12.74
C ALA A 36 15.02 -2.97 12.14
N TYR A 37 14.96 -1.87 12.87
CA TYR A 37 14.28 -0.65 12.43
C TYR A 37 15.14 0.59 12.69
N SER A 38 15.04 1.54 11.77
CA SER A 38 15.63 2.88 11.90
C SER A 38 14.58 3.94 11.63
N ASP A 39 14.54 5.01 12.43
CA ASP A 39 13.74 6.20 12.16
C ASP A 39 14.53 7.49 12.45
N LYS A 40 13.96 8.64 12.12
CA LYS A 40 14.52 9.97 12.42
C LYS A 40 13.73 10.71 13.50
N VAL A 41 12.82 10.04 14.18
CA VAL A 41 11.97 10.68 15.20
C VAL A 41 12.79 11.04 16.44
N GLY A 42 12.73 12.30 16.83
CA GLY A 42 13.44 12.79 18.01
C GLY A 42 14.97 12.86 17.86
N VAL A 43 15.49 12.77 16.62
CA VAL A 43 16.93 12.86 16.32
C VAL A 43 17.23 14.19 15.62
N GLU A 44 18.27 14.88 16.05
CA GLU A 44 18.74 16.11 15.39
C GLU A 44 19.59 15.78 14.15
N GLY A 45 19.41 16.54 13.08
CA GLY A 45 20.14 16.43 11.82
C GLY A 45 19.76 15.21 10.98
N ASP A 46 20.74 14.65 10.26
CA ASP A 46 20.54 13.54 9.32
C ASP A 46 20.79 12.14 9.91
N ALA A 47 21.02 12.05 11.20
CA ALA A 47 21.29 10.77 11.87
C ALA A 47 20.01 9.90 11.92
N TRP A 48 20.22 8.59 12.02
CA TRP A 48 19.16 7.60 12.21
C TRP A 48 19.21 7.04 13.64
N ARG A 49 18.08 6.96 14.32
CA ARG A 49 17.91 6.13 15.52
C ARG A 49 17.67 4.70 15.04
N THR A 50 18.56 3.80 15.36
CA THR A 50 18.47 2.39 14.95
C THR A 50 18.35 1.50 16.17
N VAL A 51 17.48 0.50 16.09
CA VAL A 51 17.33 -0.58 17.09
C VAL A 51 17.64 -1.92 16.44
N SER A 52 18.36 -2.79 17.14
CA SER A 52 18.59 -4.16 16.76
C SER A 52 17.38 -5.05 17.08
N TRP A 53 17.32 -6.28 16.53
CA TRP A 53 16.26 -7.24 16.83
C TRP A 53 16.19 -7.58 18.32
N ARG A 54 17.35 -7.69 18.98
CA ARG A 54 17.42 -7.94 20.41
C ARG A 54 16.88 -6.75 21.23
N GLU A 55 17.32 -5.54 20.94
CA GLU A 55 16.86 -4.33 21.61
C GLU A 55 15.35 -4.12 21.39
N LEU A 56 14.88 -4.38 20.16
CA LEU A 56 13.45 -4.28 19.82
C LEU A 56 12.61 -5.25 20.67
N ARG A 57 13.07 -6.51 20.81
CA ARG A 57 12.39 -7.49 21.67
C ARG A 57 12.37 -7.06 23.12
N GLU A 58 13.53 -6.66 23.69
CA GLU A 58 13.61 -6.25 25.07
C GLU A 58 12.72 -5.05 25.40
N GLN A 59 12.71 -4.03 24.52
CA GLN A 59 11.82 -2.88 24.67
C GLN A 59 10.34 -3.27 24.49
N GLY A 60 10.04 -4.15 23.55
CA GLY A 60 8.69 -4.68 23.36
C GLY A 60 8.18 -5.45 24.59
N LEU A 61 9.05 -6.20 25.26
CA LEU A 61 8.72 -6.89 26.50
C LEU A 61 8.52 -5.91 27.68
N ASP A 62 9.21 -4.77 27.71
CA ASP A 62 8.92 -3.71 28.67
C ASP A 62 7.48 -3.17 28.43
N VAL A 63 7.10 -2.94 27.18
CA VAL A 63 5.72 -2.53 26.84
C VAL A 63 4.72 -3.61 27.24
N ALA A 64 5.00 -4.89 26.97
CA ALA A 64 4.14 -6.01 27.37
C ALA A 64 3.93 -6.06 28.90
N ALA A 65 5.01 -5.85 29.68
CA ALA A 65 4.91 -5.81 31.15
C ALA A 65 4.01 -4.69 31.64
N ALA A 66 4.10 -3.51 31.04
CA ALA A 66 3.21 -2.40 31.35
C ALA A 66 1.75 -2.72 31.01
N LEU A 67 1.49 -3.31 29.84
CA LEU A 67 0.14 -3.70 29.42
C LEU A 67 -0.47 -4.73 30.38
N VAL A 68 0.30 -5.74 30.79
CA VAL A 68 -0.16 -6.73 31.77
C VAL A 68 -0.46 -6.07 33.12
N GLU A 69 0.39 -5.17 33.60
CA GLU A 69 0.17 -4.42 34.86
C GLU A 69 -1.07 -3.52 34.77
N LEU A 70 -1.36 -2.95 33.60
CA LEU A 70 -2.57 -2.15 33.33
C LEU A 70 -3.84 -3.00 33.21
N GLY A 71 -3.74 -4.32 33.38
CA GLY A 71 -4.86 -5.25 33.34
C GLY A 71 -5.36 -5.56 31.93
N VAL A 72 -4.48 -5.50 30.94
CA VAL A 72 -4.76 -6.04 29.60
C VAL A 72 -4.76 -7.57 29.67
N GLU A 73 -5.85 -8.17 29.21
CA GLU A 73 -6.02 -9.62 29.21
C GLU A 73 -5.79 -10.21 27.80
N PRO A 74 -5.45 -11.49 27.68
CA PRO A 74 -5.35 -12.17 26.40
C PRO A 74 -6.64 -12.00 25.57
N GLY A 75 -6.47 -11.63 24.29
CA GLY A 75 -7.58 -11.32 23.38
C GLY A 75 -8.15 -9.90 23.50
N ASP A 76 -7.72 -9.08 24.46
CA ASP A 76 -8.02 -7.64 24.47
C ASP A 76 -7.38 -6.95 23.25
N ARG A 77 -7.91 -5.80 22.86
CA ARG A 77 -7.39 -5.01 21.73
C ARG A 77 -6.54 -3.86 22.26
N VAL A 78 -5.38 -3.66 21.62
CA VAL A 78 -4.54 -2.50 21.79
C VAL A 78 -4.54 -1.72 20.48
N ALA A 79 -5.16 -0.54 20.48
CA ALA A 79 -5.27 0.28 19.26
C ALA A 79 -4.14 1.31 19.20
N MET A 80 -3.63 1.57 17.99
CA MET A 80 -2.55 2.53 17.75
C MET A 80 -2.95 3.47 16.61
N MET A 81 -2.92 4.78 16.87
CA MET A 81 -3.04 5.82 15.87
C MET A 81 -1.75 6.64 15.91
N ALA A 82 -0.78 6.24 15.08
CA ALA A 82 0.56 6.80 15.02
C ALA A 82 1.17 6.59 13.63
N SER A 83 2.12 7.43 13.29
CA SER A 83 2.93 7.31 12.06
C SER A 83 3.86 6.09 12.10
N ASN A 84 4.62 5.89 11.01
CA ASN A 84 5.62 4.84 10.94
C ASN A 84 6.85 5.27 11.77
N ARG A 85 6.93 4.73 12.98
CA ARG A 85 7.95 5.02 13.99
C ARG A 85 8.21 3.81 14.89
N ILE A 86 9.35 3.77 15.55
CA ILE A 86 9.75 2.64 16.40
C ILE A 86 8.74 2.40 17.52
N GLU A 87 8.13 3.43 18.12
CA GLU A 87 7.14 3.30 19.19
C GLU A 87 5.88 2.56 18.73
N HIS A 88 5.45 2.74 17.44
CA HIS A 88 4.34 1.98 16.87
C HIS A 88 4.66 0.48 16.81
N VAL A 89 5.86 0.13 16.32
CA VAL A 89 6.32 -1.26 16.25
C VAL A 89 6.46 -1.87 17.64
N LEU A 90 6.98 -1.10 18.62
CA LEU A 90 7.10 -1.53 20.01
C LEU A 90 5.75 -1.78 20.67
N ALA A 91 4.74 -0.93 20.40
CA ALA A 91 3.39 -1.12 20.90
C ALA A 91 2.75 -2.40 20.32
N ASP A 92 2.99 -2.68 19.05
CA ASP A 92 2.52 -3.90 18.37
C ASP A 92 3.15 -5.17 18.98
N ILE A 93 4.47 -5.19 19.11
CA ILE A 93 5.22 -6.29 19.73
C ILE A 93 4.81 -6.46 21.20
N GLY A 94 4.63 -5.37 21.94
CA GLY A 94 4.18 -5.39 23.31
C GLY A 94 2.79 -6.00 23.46
N ALA A 95 1.85 -5.60 22.59
CA ALA A 95 0.51 -6.16 22.56
C ALA A 95 0.53 -7.67 22.29
N MET A 96 1.28 -8.10 21.27
CA MET A 96 1.45 -9.53 20.94
C MET A 96 2.00 -10.33 22.12
N HIS A 97 3.05 -9.86 22.78
CA HIS A 97 3.64 -10.57 23.93
C HIS A 97 2.72 -10.55 25.18
N ALA A 98 1.86 -9.53 25.32
CA ALA A 98 0.80 -9.53 26.33
C ALA A 98 -0.37 -10.47 25.99
N GLY A 99 -0.37 -11.14 24.83
CA GLY A 99 -1.47 -11.96 24.32
C GLY A 99 -2.65 -11.14 23.78
N ALA A 100 -2.47 -9.84 23.58
CA ALA A 100 -3.49 -8.94 23.06
C ALA A 100 -3.42 -8.82 21.53
N VAL A 101 -4.52 -8.36 20.94
CA VAL A 101 -4.66 -8.14 19.48
C VAL A 101 -4.26 -6.71 19.16
N ALA A 102 -3.19 -6.53 18.40
CA ALA A 102 -2.71 -5.25 17.94
C ALA A 102 -3.57 -4.70 16.79
N MET A 103 -3.95 -3.41 16.87
CA MET A 103 -4.82 -2.76 15.88
C MET A 103 -4.24 -1.42 15.47
N SER A 104 -3.77 -1.27 14.25
CA SER A 104 -3.41 0.03 13.70
C SER A 104 -4.64 0.73 13.11
N ILE A 105 -4.80 1.99 13.46
CA ILE A 105 -5.91 2.86 13.04
C ILE A 105 -5.37 3.92 12.09
N TYR A 106 -6.08 4.19 10.99
CA TYR A 106 -5.68 5.25 10.06
C TYR A 106 -5.68 6.63 10.73
N ASN A 107 -4.58 7.35 10.61
CA ASN A 107 -4.39 8.70 11.18
C ASN A 107 -5.37 9.74 10.60
N THR A 108 -5.99 9.44 9.47
CA THR A 108 -6.89 10.33 8.72
C THR A 108 -8.38 10.04 8.97
N LEU A 109 -8.74 9.10 9.86
CA LEU A 109 -10.14 8.87 10.22
C LEU A 109 -10.74 10.13 10.85
N SER A 110 -11.99 10.43 10.47
CA SER A 110 -12.76 11.50 11.13
C SER A 110 -13.13 11.10 12.56
N PRO A 111 -13.41 12.06 13.46
CA PRO A 111 -13.84 11.77 14.83
C PRO A 111 -15.01 10.78 14.90
N SER A 112 -16.02 10.91 14.05
CA SER A 112 -17.16 9.99 13.98
C SER A 112 -16.80 8.56 13.56
N GLN A 113 -15.81 8.41 12.68
CA GLN A 113 -15.29 7.10 12.30
C GLN A 113 -14.46 6.48 13.43
N VAL A 114 -13.67 7.29 14.13
CA VAL A 114 -12.93 6.87 15.34
C VAL A 114 -13.89 6.41 16.43
N GLU A 115 -14.94 7.18 16.71
CA GLU A 115 -15.98 6.82 17.69
C GLU A 115 -16.61 5.46 17.35
N TYR A 116 -16.98 5.26 16.08
CA TYR A 116 -17.52 3.97 15.61
C TYR A 116 -16.53 2.83 15.82
N VAL A 117 -15.27 2.99 15.36
CA VAL A 117 -14.24 1.95 15.49
C VAL A 117 -13.96 1.63 16.95
N ALA A 118 -13.82 2.64 17.79
CA ALA A 118 -13.59 2.48 19.23
C ALA A 118 -14.75 1.76 19.92
N GLY A 119 -15.99 2.15 19.65
CA GLY A 119 -17.19 1.52 20.19
C GLY A 119 -17.38 0.07 19.72
N HIS A 120 -17.03 -0.23 18.47
CA HIS A 120 -17.14 -1.58 17.90
C HIS A 120 -16.00 -2.51 18.34
N ALA A 121 -14.74 -2.03 18.30
CA ALA A 121 -13.56 -2.81 18.69
C ALA A 121 -13.38 -2.89 20.21
N THR A 122 -13.82 -1.88 20.96
CA THR A 122 -13.65 -1.77 22.42
C THR A 122 -12.20 -2.01 22.85
N PRO A 123 -11.21 -1.20 22.40
CA PRO A 123 -9.82 -1.40 22.78
C PRO A 123 -9.61 -1.15 24.28
N ALA A 124 -8.83 -2.01 24.92
CA ALA A 124 -8.46 -1.80 26.33
C ALA A 124 -7.48 -0.64 26.50
N VAL A 125 -6.53 -0.53 25.58
CA VAL A 125 -5.53 0.54 25.55
C VAL A 125 -5.52 1.18 24.17
N VAL A 126 -5.36 2.52 24.14
CA VAL A 126 -5.07 3.24 22.91
C VAL A 126 -3.73 3.97 23.03
N VAL A 127 -2.91 3.90 21.98
CA VAL A 127 -1.64 4.63 21.85
C VAL A 127 -1.82 5.68 20.75
N LEU A 128 -1.69 6.95 21.13
CA LEU A 128 -1.93 8.12 20.26
C LEU A 128 -0.65 8.94 20.13
N GLU A 129 -0.29 9.34 18.92
CA GLU A 129 0.97 10.06 18.70
C GLU A 129 0.85 11.54 19.08
N THR A 130 -0.11 12.25 18.52
CA THR A 130 -0.17 13.71 18.53
C THR A 130 -1.42 14.25 19.25
N GLU A 131 -1.44 15.55 19.53
CA GLU A 131 -2.63 16.23 20.04
C GLU A 131 -3.82 16.15 19.06
N ASP A 132 -3.57 16.16 17.75
CA ASP A 132 -4.62 15.97 16.75
C ASP A 132 -5.25 14.56 16.85
N HIS A 133 -4.42 13.53 17.02
CA HIS A 133 -4.94 12.17 17.25
C HIS A 133 -5.76 12.10 18.54
N LEU A 134 -5.29 12.73 19.62
CA LEU A 134 -6.03 12.79 20.88
C LEU A 134 -7.38 13.51 20.70
N ALA A 135 -7.41 14.62 19.96
CA ALA A 135 -8.64 15.35 19.64
C ALA A 135 -9.63 14.51 18.83
N ARG A 136 -9.14 13.71 17.85
CA ARG A 136 -9.99 12.80 17.08
C ARG A 136 -10.62 11.69 17.91
N TRP A 137 -9.96 11.30 19.01
CA TRP A 137 -10.44 10.28 19.95
C TRP A 137 -11.32 10.84 21.08
N SER A 138 -11.51 12.16 21.19
CA SER A 138 -12.18 12.81 22.34
C SER A 138 -13.55 12.21 22.66
N ASP A 139 -14.41 12.02 21.65
CA ASP A 139 -15.77 11.51 21.85
C ASP A 139 -15.75 10.03 22.27
N ALA A 140 -14.90 9.21 21.64
CA ALA A 140 -14.70 7.81 21.99
C ALA A 140 -14.16 7.64 23.43
N LEU A 141 -13.26 8.53 23.86
CA LEU A 141 -12.72 8.53 25.22
C LEU A 141 -13.77 8.97 26.23
N ALA A 142 -14.56 10.00 25.92
CA ALA A 142 -15.66 10.46 26.78
C ALA A 142 -16.75 9.38 26.96
N ALA A 143 -16.95 8.52 25.96
CA ALA A 143 -17.87 7.37 26.02
C ALA A 143 -17.38 6.25 26.98
N GLY A 144 -16.13 6.31 27.46
CA GLY A 144 -15.59 5.38 28.46
C GLY A 144 -15.30 3.97 27.92
N SER A 145 -15.17 3.81 26.59
CA SER A 145 -14.89 2.51 25.96
C SER A 145 -13.43 2.05 26.09
N VAL A 146 -12.51 2.94 26.48
CA VAL A 146 -11.07 2.71 26.59
C VAL A 146 -10.66 2.75 28.07
N LYS A 147 -9.93 1.75 28.55
CA LYS A 147 -9.44 1.69 29.95
C LYS A 147 -8.24 2.60 30.18
N GLN A 148 -7.31 2.68 29.23
CA GLN A 148 -6.08 3.47 29.34
C GLN A 148 -5.71 4.15 28.04
N VAL A 149 -5.33 5.41 28.13
CA VAL A 149 -4.75 6.21 27.04
C VAL A 149 -3.25 6.36 27.26
N VAL A 150 -2.48 6.18 26.19
CA VAL A 150 -1.04 6.44 26.15
C VAL A 150 -0.78 7.47 25.05
N VAL A 151 -0.01 8.51 25.33
CA VAL A 151 0.37 9.52 24.34
C VAL A 151 1.88 9.51 24.11
N ILE A 152 2.28 9.70 22.85
CA ILE A 152 3.70 9.66 22.49
C ILE A 152 4.29 11.07 22.51
N ASP A 153 3.82 11.96 21.64
CA ASP A 153 4.35 13.32 21.46
C ASP A 153 3.37 14.42 21.91
N ALA A 154 2.25 14.05 22.53
CA ALA A 154 1.29 14.99 23.07
C ALA A 154 1.39 15.10 24.61
N ALA A 155 0.86 16.18 25.17
CA ALA A 155 0.68 16.29 26.60
C ALA A 155 -0.35 15.25 27.08
N ALA A 156 0.00 14.46 28.10
CA ALA A 156 -0.91 13.47 28.64
C ALA A 156 -2.06 14.16 29.41
N PRO A 157 -3.34 13.95 29.03
CA PRO A 157 -4.47 14.40 29.81
C PRO A 157 -4.52 13.65 31.15
N GLU A 158 -5.35 14.18 32.09
CA GLU A 158 -5.51 13.55 33.39
C GLU A 158 -5.92 12.06 33.26
N GLY A 159 -5.19 11.17 33.92
CA GLY A 159 -5.39 9.72 33.87
C GLY A 159 -4.76 9.01 32.68
N ALA A 160 -4.19 9.73 31.69
CA ALA A 160 -3.39 9.14 30.61
C ALA A 160 -1.93 8.99 31.03
N LEU A 161 -1.19 8.15 30.31
CA LEU A 161 0.26 7.99 30.45
C LEU A 161 0.96 8.58 29.22
N THR A 162 2.12 9.15 29.45
CA THR A 162 3.07 9.35 28.34
C THR A 162 3.72 8.02 27.95
N TRP A 163 4.23 7.92 26.72
CA TRP A 163 5.00 6.75 26.28
C TRP A 163 6.19 6.44 27.20
N THR A 164 6.88 7.50 27.64
CA THR A 164 8.01 7.37 28.58
C THR A 164 7.58 6.77 29.91
N GLU A 165 6.44 7.18 30.46
CA GLU A 165 5.88 6.63 31.70
C GLU A 165 5.44 5.18 31.51
N LEU A 166 4.81 4.83 30.37
CA LEU A 166 4.44 3.44 30.04
C LEU A 166 5.69 2.54 30.05
N VAL A 167 6.76 2.93 29.34
CA VAL A 167 8.00 2.16 29.27
C VAL A 167 8.69 2.06 30.64
N ALA A 168 8.72 3.16 31.39
CA ALA A 168 9.31 3.15 32.74
C ALA A 168 8.55 2.22 33.70
N ARG A 169 7.22 2.23 33.61
CA ARG A 169 6.33 1.34 34.36
C ARG A 169 6.58 -0.12 33.99
N GLY A 170 6.68 -0.42 32.70
CA GLY A 170 6.98 -1.76 32.22
C GLY A 170 8.33 -2.28 32.70
N ARG A 171 9.38 -1.46 32.64
CA ARG A 171 10.70 -1.82 33.18
C ARG A 171 10.65 -2.14 34.68
N ALA A 172 9.88 -1.37 35.44
CA ALA A 172 9.73 -1.62 36.87
C ALA A 172 8.96 -2.91 37.15
N ALA A 173 7.93 -3.22 36.34
CA ALA A 173 7.12 -4.43 36.47
C ALA A 173 7.76 -5.69 35.89
N ARG A 174 8.79 -5.55 35.04
CA ARG A 174 9.35 -6.62 34.19
C ARG A 174 9.63 -7.92 34.95
N ALA A 175 10.42 -7.84 36.03
CA ALA A 175 10.82 -9.02 36.81
C ALA A 175 9.63 -9.77 37.43
N ALA A 176 8.55 -9.07 37.76
CA ALA A 176 7.34 -9.68 38.30
C ALA A 176 6.42 -10.27 37.22
N GLN A 177 6.52 -9.76 35.98
CA GLN A 177 5.62 -10.13 34.87
C GLN A 177 6.26 -11.08 33.85
N ASP A 178 7.58 -11.32 33.89
CA ASP A 178 8.28 -12.12 32.86
C ASP A 178 7.65 -13.52 32.67
N ALA A 179 7.36 -14.23 33.76
CA ALA A 179 6.75 -15.56 33.67
C ALA A 179 5.33 -15.54 33.08
N GLU A 180 4.56 -14.50 33.38
CA GLU A 180 3.21 -14.33 32.83
C GLU A 180 3.25 -13.93 31.35
N ILE A 181 4.16 -13.04 30.95
CA ILE A 181 4.37 -12.66 29.56
C ILE A 181 4.80 -13.88 28.74
N GLU A 182 5.76 -14.65 29.26
CA GLU A 182 6.23 -15.88 28.62
C GLU A 182 5.08 -16.87 28.42
N ARG A 183 4.27 -17.10 29.43
CA ARG A 183 3.08 -17.94 29.36
C ARG A 183 2.08 -17.45 28.31
N ARG A 184 1.85 -16.13 28.23
CA ARG A 184 0.84 -15.53 27.33
C ARG A 184 1.23 -15.69 25.86
N TRP A 185 2.44 -15.26 25.46
CA TRP A 185 2.82 -15.35 24.05
C TRP A 185 3.07 -16.78 23.58
N GLN A 186 3.51 -17.70 24.45
CA GLN A 186 3.62 -19.12 24.13
C GLN A 186 2.28 -19.84 24.02
N ALA A 187 1.24 -19.31 24.65
CA ALA A 187 -0.11 -19.84 24.55
C ALA A 187 -0.84 -19.43 23.26
N ILE A 188 -0.31 -18.49 22.48
CA ILE A 188 -0.89 -18.07 21.20
C ILE A 188 -0.86 -19.25 20.23
N VAL A 189 -2.00 -19.54 19.59
CA VAL A 189 -2.11 -20.55 18.55
C VAL A 189 -2.28 -19.92 17.16
N PRO A 190 -1.98 -20.63 16.07
CA PRO A 190 -2.05 -20.10 14.72
C PRO A 190 -3.41 -19.49 14.34
N GLU A 191 -4.49 -19.99 14.87
CA GLU A 191 -5.87 -19.54 14.62
C GLU A 191 -6.28 -18.30 15.40
N ASP A 192 -5.48 -17.88 16.39
CA ASP A 192 -5.76 -16.67 17.16
C ASP A 192 -5.63 -15.42 16.28
N PRO A 193 -6.45 -14.38 16.54
CA PRO A 193 -6.32 -13.11 15.86
C PRO A 193 -4.98 -12.42 16.14
N ALA A 194 -4.20 -12.14 15.11
CA ALA A 194 -2.99 -11.34 15.18
C ALA A 194 -3.31 -9.84 15.12
N THR A 195 -4.30 -9.49 14.29
CA THR A 195 -4.76 -8.10 14.13
C THR A 195 -6.20 -8.04 13.65
N ILE A 196 -6.84 -6.87 13.87
CA ILE A 196 -8.11 -6.51 13.26
C ILE A 196 -7.91 -5.20 12.51
N LEU A 197 -8.08 -5.22 11.19
CA LEU A 197 -7.91 -4.05 10.34
C LEU A 197 -9.26 -3.53 9.86
N TYR A 198 -9.53 -2.26 10.14
CA TYR A 198 -10.77 -1.61 9.71
C TYR A 198 -10.62 -1.05 8.31
N THR A 199 -11.37 -1.63 7.38
CA THR A 199 -11.42 -1.16 5.99
C THR A 199 -12.62 -0.25 5.77
N SER A 200 -12.38 0.89 5.11
CA SER A 200 -13.47 1.74 4.64
C SER A 200 -14.14 1.07 3.45
N GLY A 201 -15.23 0.35 3.69
CA GLY A 201 -16.09 -0.10 2.59
C GLY A 201 -16.61 1.11 1.78
N THR A 202 -16.90 0.90 0.50
CA THR A 202 -17.47 1.94 -0.38
C THR A 202 -18.86 2.40 0.10
N THR A 203 -19.50 1.65 1.01
CA THR A 203 -20.84 1.94 1.55
C THR A 203 -20.93 1.52 3.02
N GLY A 204 -21.15 2.48 3.91
CA GLY A 204 -21.43 2.22 5.33
C GLY A 204 -20.23 2.36 6.27
N ASN A 205 -20.39 1.85 7.49
CA ASN A 205 -19.34 1.88 8.52
C ASN A 205 -18.18 0.96 8.17
N PRO A 206 -16.95 1.29 8.61
CA PRO A 206 -15.78 0.44 8.41
C PRO A 206 -15.99 -0.97 8.99
N LYS A 207 -15.53 -2.00 8.28
CA LYS A 207 -15.60 -3.39 8.73
C LYS A 207 -14.23 -3.81 9.28
N GLY A 208 -14.22 -4.44 10.44
CA GLY A 208 -12.99 -4.97 11.05
C GLY A 208 -12.66 -6.36 10.49
N VAL A 209 -11.69 -6.46 9.63
CA VAL A 209 -11.22 -7.73 9.06
C VAL A 209 -10.33 -8.44 10.09
N VAL A 210 -10.67 -9.67 10.46
CA VAL A 210 -9.87 -10.48 11.39
C VAL A 210 -8.77 -11.21 10.61
N ILE A 211 -7.53 -10.97 10.98
CA ILE A 211 -6.35 -11.64 10.42
C ILE A 211 -5.69 -12.47 11.52
N THR A 212 -5.51 -13.76 11.28
CA THR A 212 -4.92 -14.70 12.25
C THR A 212 -3.40 -14.79 12.09
N HIS A 213 -2.72 -15.33 13.10
CA HIS A 213 -1.29 -15.64 13.00
C HIS A 213 -1.00 -16.60 11.83
N ARG A 214 -1.88 -17.59 11.59
CA ARG A 214 -1.75 -18.52 10.45
C ARG A 214 -1.84 -17.81 9.11
N ASN A 215 -2.81 -16.87 8.94
CA ASN A 215 -2.93 -16.11 7.71
C ASN A 215 -1.60 -15.42 7.37
N VAL A 216 -1.02 -14.74 8.38
CA VAL A 216 0.22 -13.98 8.20
C VAL A 216 1.42 -14.88 7.90
N VAL A 217 1.63 -15.95 8.68
CA VAL A 217 2.80 -16.83 8.49
C VAL A 217 2.70 -17.55 7.15
N PHE A 218 1.50 -17.95 6.72
CA PHE A 218 1.28 -18.54 5.40
C PHE A 218 1.55 -17.52 4.28
N GLU A 219 1.04 -16.29 4.41
CA GLU A 219 1.25 -15.21 3.44
C GLU A 219 2.73 -14.90 3.25
N VAL A 220 3.49 -14.80 4.35
CA VAL A 220 4.94 -14.53 4.28
C VAL A 220 5.68 -15.66 3.58
N GLU A 221 5.36 -16.92 3.88
CA GLU A 221 5.98 -18.10 3.24
C GLU A 221 5.64 -18.17 1.74
N SER A 222 4.36 -17.97 1.38
CA SER A 222 3.89 -17.97 0.00
C SER A 222 4.53 -16.85 -0.81
N THR A 223 4.61 -15.65 -0.23
CA THR A 223 5.25 -14.47 -0.82
C THR A 223 6.75 -14.68 -1.03
N ASP A 224 7.45 -15.30 -0.07
CA ASP A 224 8.88 -15.59 -0.20
C ASP A 224 9.17 -16.55 -1.34
N ARG A 225 8.37 -17.60 -1.50
CA ARG A 225 8.47 -18.55 -2.63
C ARG A 225 8.28 -17.87 -3.98
N THR A 226 7.40 -16.87 -4.07
CA THR A 226 7.15 -16.11 -5.30
C THR A 226 8.27 -15.12 -5.59
N ASN A 227 8.73 -14.38 -4.58
CA ASN A 227 9.63 -13.23 -4.75
C ASN A 227 11.11 -13.57 -4.54
N LYS A 228 11.41 -14.73 -3.92
CA LYS A 228 12.78 -15.21 -3.65
C LYS A 228 13.65 -14.13 -2.99
N LEU A 229 13.14 -13.59 -1.90
CA LEU A 229 13.77 -12.48 -1.17
C LEU A 229 15.05 -12.95 -0.45
N THR A 230 16.11 -13.18 -1.22
CA THR A 230 17.42 -13.63 -0.73
C THR A 230 18.41 -12.50 -0.61
N GLY A 231 19.39 -12.64 0.28
CA GLY A 231 20.48 -11.65 0.46
C GLY A 231 20.15 -10.54 1.44
N GLU A 232 20.80 -9.39 1.28
CA GLU A 232 20.60 -8.23 2.14
C GLU A 232 19.19 -7.67 1.95
N ASN A 233 18.47 -7.52 3.06
CA ASN A 233 17.07 -7.18 3.06
C ASN A 233 16.85 -5.83 3.74
N ILE A 234 17.01 -4.76 2.95
CA ILE A 234 16.83 -3.37 3.38
C ILE A 234 15.63 -2.78 2.65
N GLY A 235 14.67 -2.22 3.40
CA GLY A 235 13.48 -1.60 2.85
C GLY A 235 13.18 -0.23 3.46
N VAL A 236 12.18 0.45 2.89
CA VAL A 236 11.63 1.70 3.38
C VAL A 236 10.14 1.50 3.64
N SER A 237 9.69 1.81 4.86
CA SER A 237 8.31 1.67 5.33
C SER A 237 7.69 3.06 5.46
N TYR A 238 6.63 3.35 4.71
CA TYR A 238 6.03 4.69 4.65
C TYR A 238 4.50 4.70 4.51
N LEU A 239 3.88 3.59 4.11
CA LEU A 239 2.43 3.49 4.07
C LEU A 239 1.87 3.30 5.49
N PRO A 240 0.61 3.68 5.76
CA PRO A 240 0.03 3.47 7.08
C PRO A 240 -0.03 1.99 7.47
N TYR A 241 0.38 1.64 8.69
CA TYR A 241 0.27 0.27 9.23
C TYR A 241 -1.18 -0.24 9.39
N ALA A 242 -2.16 0.65 9.29
CA ALA A 242 -3.57 0.29 9.17
C ALA A 242 -3.92 -0.33 7.81
N HIS A 243 -3.03 -0.24 6.80
CA HIS A 243 -3.17 -0.86 5.50
C HIS A 243 -2.49 -2.23 5.50
N ILE A 244 -3.18 -3.26 5.00
CA ILE A 244 -2.67 -4.65 5.05
C ILE A 244 -1.31 -4.82 4.38
N ALA A 245 -1.04 -4.16 3.25
CA ALA A 245 0.25 -4.26 2.56
C ALA A 245 1.39 -3.79 3.48
N GLU A 246 1.25 -2.65 4.13
CA GLU A 246 2.28 -2.15 5.05
C GLU A 246 2.34 -2.95 6.35
N ARG A 247 1.19 -3.45 6.81
CA ARG A 247 1.15 -4.34 7.97
C ARG A 247 1.98 -5.60 7.73
N VAL A 248 1.85 -6.21 6.55
CA VAL A 248 2.65 -7.38 6.16
C VAL A 248 4.10 -6.99 5.89
N LEU A 249 4.34 -6.01 5.02
CA LEU A 249 5.70 -5.66 4.55
C LEU A 249 6.52 -4.89 5.60
N GLY A 250 5.87 -4.07 6.43
CA GLY A 250 6.51 -3.19 7.40
C GLY A 250 6.60 -3.75 8.82
N ILE A 251 5.75 -4.71 9.19
CA ILE A 251 5.74 -5.30 10.54
C ILE A 251 5.99 -6.81 10.50
N TYR A 252 5.15 -7.59 9.82
CA TYR A 252 5.17 -9.04 9.97
C TYR A 252 6.31 -9.73 9.22
N LEU A 253 6.50 -9.40 7.95
CA LEU A 253 7.57 -9.98 7.14
C LEU A 253 8.95 -9.70 7.74
N PRO A 254 9.28 -8.46 8.18
CA PRO A 254 10.54 -8.20 8.88
C PRO A 254 10.70 -9.03 10.16
N GLN A 255 9.65 -9.15 10.97
CA GLN A 255 9.70 -9.95 12.21
C GLN A 255 9.94 -11.44 11.95
N ILE A 256 9.45 -11.97 10.83
CA ILE A 256 9.57 -13.40 10.47
C ILE A 256 10.88 -13.69 9.74
N GLN A 257 11.41 -12.76 8.93
CA GLN A 257 12.58 -13.01 8.08
C GLN A 257 13.84 -12.23 8.50
N GLY A 258 13.71 -11.18 9.31
CA GLY A 258 14.86 -10.40 9.77
C GLY A 258 15.31 -9.32 8.78
N ALA A 259 14.42 -8.48 8.27
CA ALA A 259 14.76 -7.34 7.42
C ALA A 259 15.14 -6.10 8.22
N HIS A 260 15.93 -5.19 7.63
CA HIS A 260 16.16 -3.85 8.18
C HIS A 260 15.27 -2.83 7.48
N LEU A 261 14.37 -2.18 8.21
CA LEU A 261 13.47 -1.18 7.65
C LEU A 261 13.77 0.23 8.16
N TYR A 262 13.76 1.18 7.23
CA TYR A 262 13.81 2.60 7.50
C TYR A 262 12.39 3.18 7.49
N LEU A 263 11.95 3.69 8.64
CA LEU A 263 10.59 4.17 8.85
C LEU A 263 10.49 5.65 8.46
N VAL A 264 9.48 5.97 7.66
CA VAL A 264 9.22 7.33 7.17
C VAL A 264 7.89 7.80 7.72
N ALA A 265 7.93 8.66 8.72
CA ALA A 265 6.75 9.21 9.37
C ALA A 265 5.96 10.17 8.46
N ASP A 266 6.66 10.98 7.66
CA ASP A 266 6.05 11.88 6.66
C ASP A 266 6.33 11.35 5.25
N PRO A 267 5.31 10.87 4.51
CA PRO A 267 5.47 10.37 3.14
C PRO A 267 6.10 11.36 2.14
N LYS A 268 6.08 12.67 2.43
CA LYS A 268 6.76 13.68 1.62
C LYS A 268 8.28 13.52 1.60
N LEU A 269 8.83 12.89 2.63
CA LEU A 269 10.27 12.62 2.75
C LEU A 269 10.71 11.32 2.05
N LEU A 270 9.78 10.58 1.44
CA LEU A 270 10.07 9.27 0.85
C LEU A 270 11.20 9.31 -0.18
N VAL A 271 11.15 10.22 -1.15
CA VAL A 271 12.16 10.30 -2.22
C VAL A 271 13.55 10.63 -1.66
N ALA A 272 13.62 11.57 -0.72
CA ALA A 272 14.88 11.89 -0.02
C ALA A 272 15.40 10.69 0.78
N THR A 273 14.51 9.94 1.41
CA THR A 273 14.86 8.72 2.15
C THR A 273 15.36 7.62 1.23
N LEU A 274 14.75 7.42 0.06
CA LEU A 274 15.24 6.44 -0.94
C LEU A 274 16.68 6.76 -1.34
N GLY A 275 17.00 8.03 -1.64
CA GLY A 275 18.34 8.47 -1.96
C GLY A 275 19.37 8.26 -0.84
N ALA A 276 18.95 8.46 0.41
CA ALA A 276 19.83 8.30 1.58
C ALA A 276 20.06 6.82 1.95
N VAL A 277 19.02 5.97 1.84
CA VAL A 277 19.03 4.56 2.27
C VAL A 277 19.55 3.63 1.19
N ARG A 278 19.20 3.87 -0.06
CA ARG A 278 19.45 2.98 -1.21
C ARG A 278 18.99 1.54 -0.89
N PRO A 279 17.67 1.32 -0.77
CA PRO A 279 17.13 0.04 -0.34
C PRO A 279 17.41 -1.07 -1.36
N THR A 280 17.39 -2.33 -0.90
CA THR A 280 17.46 -3.51 -1.77
C THR A 280 16.07 -3.97 -2.20
N ARG A 281 15.05 -3.55 -1.45
CA ARG A 281 13.63 -3.81 -1.77
C ARG A 281 12.82 -2.54 -1.62
N PHE A 282 11.95 -2.28 -2.60
CA PHE A 282 11.05 -1.15 -2.52
C PHE A 282 9.64 -1.53 -2.99
N PHE A 283 8.66 -1.24 -2.15
CA PHE A 283 7.25 -1.35 -2.47
C PHE A 283 6.65 0.05 -2.61
N GLY A 284 6.09 0.34 -3.77
CA GLY A 284 5.44 1.62 -4.07
C GLY A 284 4.02 1.39 -4.58
N VAL A 285 3.04 2.13 -4.06
CA VAL A 285 1.73 2.20 -4.75
C VAL A 285 1.90 2.90 -6.11
N PRO A 286 1.02 2.66 -7.11
CA PRO A 286 1.21 3.21 -8.46
C PRO A 286 1.52 4.70 -8.49
N ARG A 287 0.84 5.50 -7.67
CA ARG A 287 1.07 6.95 -7.59
C ARG A 287 2.50 7.35 -7.17
N VAL A 288 3.14 6.55 -6.35
CA VAL A 288 4.55 6.77 -5.97
C VAL A 288 5.46 6.52 -7.16
N TRP A 289 5.22 5.45 -7.91
CA TRP A 289 5.97 5.15 -9.13
C TRP A 289 5.76 6.20 -10.21
N GLU A 290 4.52 6.67 -10.40
CA GLU A 290 4.19 7.78 -11.32
C GLU A 290 4.94 9.07 -10.95
N LYS A 291 5.01 9.43 -9.66
CA LYS A 291 5.79 10.59 -9.20
C LYS A 291 7.29 10.44 -9.44
N ILE A 292 7.86 9.26 -9.17
CA ILE A 292 9.26 8.98 -9.46
C ILE A 292 9.53 9.08 -10.97
N GLN A 293 8.68 8.48 -11.80
CA GLN A 293 8.74 8.60 -13.26
C GLN A 293 8.73 10.05 -13.72
N THR A 294 7.80 10.85 -13.19
CA THR A 294 7.68 12.28 -13.52
C THR A 294 8.95 13.05 -13.14
N GLY A 295 9.52 12.76 -11.97
CA GLY A 295 10.79 13.36 -11.54
C GLY A 295 11.94 13.06 -12.51
N ILE A 296 12.09 11.79 -12.91
CA ILE A 296 13.10 11.37 -13.89
C ILE A 296 12.87 12.05 -15.24
N ALA A 297 11.64 12.01 -15.75
CA ALA A 297 11.29 12.63 -17.03
C ALA A 297 11.55 14.15 -17.02
N GLY A 298 11.33 14.81 -15.88
CA GLY A 298 11.67 16.22 -15.68
C GLY A 298 13.17 16.47 -15.78
N LEU A 299 13.99 15.67 -15.12
CA LEU A 299 15.46 15.77 -15.21
C LEU A 299 15.97 15.52 -16.64
N LEU A 300 15.44 14.52 -17.33
CA LEU A 300 15.78 14.23 -18.72
C LEU A 300 15.39 15.37 -19.66
N ALA A 301 14.28 16.04 -19.40
CA ALA A 301 13.83 17.18 -20.20
C ALA A 301 14.72 18.42 -20.03
N MET A 302 15.48 18.52 -18.93
CA MET A 302 16.44 19.60 -18.66
C MET A 302 17.80 19.37 -19.32
N GLU A 303 18.10 18.14 -19.77
CA GLU A 303 19.33 17.87 -20.51
C GLU A 303 19.29 18.61 -21.85
N THR A 304 20.39 19.29 -22.19
CA THR A 304 20.51 20.11 -23.41
C THR A 304 21.36 19.46 -24.48
N ASP A 305 22.14 18.45 -24.13
CA ASP A 305 22.97 17.70 -25.07
C ASP A 305 22.13 16.63 -25.80
N GLU A 306 21.87 16.87 -27.08
CA GLU A 306 21.04 15.98 -27.90
C GLU A 306 21.67 14.59 -28.10
N ASP A 307 23.01 14.46 -28.18
CA ASP A 307 23.68 13.18 -28.29
C ASP A 307 23.51 12.37 -27.00
N LYS A 308 23.60 13.03 -25.85
CA LYS A 308 23.37 12.41 -24.55
C LYS A 308 21.92 11.97 -24.38
N LYS A 309 20.94 12.80 -24.77
CA LYS A 309 19.52 12.42 -24.81
C LYS A 309 19.29 11.18 -25.67
N ALA A 310 19.83 11.17 -26.88
CA ALA A 310 19.72 10.04 -27.78
C ALA A 310 20.36 8.78 -27.19
N GLY A 311 21.52 8.91 -26.54
CA GLY A 311 22.21 7.82 -25.83
C GLY A 311 21.36 7.24 -24.69
N ILE A 312 20.75 8.09 -23.85
CA ILE A 312 19.86 7.66 -22.77
C ILE A 312 18.61 6.96 -23.32
N ALA A 313 17.99 7.51 -24.37
CA ALA A 313 16.82 6.90 -24.98
C ALA A 313 17.14 5.51 -25.57
N ALA A 314 18.30 5.35 -26.21
CA ALA A 314 18.77 4.06 -26.74
C ALA A 314 19.07 3.05 -25.62
N ALA A 315 19.66 3.49 -24.50
CA ALA A 315 19.90 2.65 -23.34
C ALA A 315 18.58 2.17 -22.73
N MET A 316 17.59 3.06 -22.54
CA MET A 316 16.26 2.71 -22.03
C MET A 316 15.51 1.77 -22.98
N ALA A 317 15.64 1.93 -24.30
CA ALA A 317 15.06 1.00 -25.27
C ALA A 317 15.67 -0.41 -25.13
N THR A 318 16.98 -0.51 -24.91
CA THR A 318 17.66 -1.80 -24.65
C THR A 318 17.22 -2.40 -23.30
N GLY A 319 17.06 -1.59 -22.26
CA GLY A 319 16.53 -2.02 -20.97
C GLY A 319 15.13 -2.60 -21.07
N LEU A 320 14.24 -1.93 -21.81
CA LEU A 320 12.88 -2.39 -22.05
C LEU A 320 12.88 -3.72 -22.84
N GLU A 321 13.65 -3.82 -23.95
CA GLU A 321 13.79 -5.05 -24.74
C GLU A 321 14.27 -6.22 -23.88
N TYR A 322 15.25 -5.96 -23.00
CA TYR A 322 15.77 -6.94 -22.06
C TYR A 322 14.70 -7.43 -21.08
N VAL A 323 14.02 -6.51 -20.38
CA VAL A 323 12.98 -6.87 -19.41
C VAL A 323 11.80 -7.57 -20.09
N GLU A 324 11.34 -7.09 -21.25
CA GLU A 324 10.27 -7.74 -22.01
C GLU A 324 10.64 -9.17 -22.46
N SER A 325 11.93 -9.44 -22.72
CA SER A 325 12.41 -10.78 -23.10
C SER A 325 12.35 -11.80 -21.95
N LEU A 326 12.29 -11.34 -20.69
CA LEU A 326 12.22 -12.18 -19.50
C LEU A 326 10.80 -12.55 -19.09
N GLN A 327 9.78 -11.96 -19.71
CA GLN A 327 8.39 -12.25 -19.39
C GLN A 327 8.08 -13.74 -19.54
N TYR A 328 7.08 -14.23 -18.81
CA TYR A 328 6.63 -15.64 -18.77
C TYR A 328 7.69 -16.64 -18.26
N GLY A 329 8.73 -16.17 -17.58
CA GLY A 329 9.87 -17.00 -17.16
C GLY A 329 10.79 -17.38 -18.31
N SER A 330 10.78 -16.60 -19.38
CA SER A 330 11.68 -16.78 -20.51
C SER A 330 13.11 -16.36 -20.17
N THR A 331 14.07 -16.83 -20.94
CA THR A 331 15.47 -16.41 -20.85
C THR A 331 15.84 -15.54 -22.04
N THR A 332 16.62 -14.49 -21.78
CA THR A 332 17.12 -13.63 -22.87
C THR A 332 18.25 -14.28 -23.67
N SER A 333 18.53 -13.78 -24.87
CA SER A 333 19.68 -14.21 -25.65
C SER A 333 20.98 -13.67 -25.06
N ALA A 334 22.11 -14.39 -25.25
CA ALA A 334 23.43 -13.93 -24.80
C ALA A 334 23.83 -12.58 -25.42
N GLU A 335 23.40 -12.30 -26.64
CA GLU A 335 23.64 -11.02 -27.31
C GLU A 335 22.90 -9.86 -26.62
N LEU A 336 21.60 -10.05 -26.34
CA LEU A 336 20.79 -9.04 -25.65
C LEU A 336 21.29 -8.83 -24.21
N GLN A 337 21.66 -9.92 -23.51
CA GLN A 337 22.27 -9.83 -22.17
C GLN A 337 23.53 -8.96 -22.20
N ALA A 338 24.45 -9.21 -23.13
CA ALA A 338 25.69 -8.43 -23.23
C ALA A 338 25.44 -6.95 -23.58
N ARG A 339 24.46 -6.67 -24.45
CA ARG A 339 24.04 -5.29 -24.77
C ARG A 339 23.47 -4.60 -23.53
N PHE A 340 22.59 -5.30 -22.81
CA PHE A 340 21.99 -4.78 -21.57
C PHE A 340 23.05 -4.51 -20.51
N ASP A 341 23.94 -5.45 -20.22
CA ASP A 341 25.00 -5.28 -19.21
C ASP A 341 25.87 -4.03 -19.49
N ALA A 342 26.18 -3.78 -20.78
CA ALA A 342 26.95 -2.61 -21.17
C ALA A 342 26.19 -1.28 -20.93
N VAL A 343 24.93 -1.20 -21.30
CA VAL A 343 24.14 0.03 -21.13
C VAL A 343 23.68 0.21 -19.68
N ASP A 344 23.44 -0.88 -18.95
CA ASP A 344 23.10 -0.82 -17.53
C ASP A 344 24.25 -0.22 -16.71
N ALA A 345 25.46 -0.73 -16.89
CA ALA A 345 26.64 -0.22 -16.19
C ALA A 345 26.96 1.25 -16.54
N ALA A 346 26.82 1.62 -17.82
CA ALA A 346 27.23 2.93 -18.30
C ALA A 346 26.16 4.02 -18.10
N VAL A 347 24.87 3.68 -18.13
CA VAL A 347 23.77 4.66 -18.18
C VAL A 347 22.69 4.37 -17.13
N LEU A 348 22.10 3.15 -17.12
CA LEU A 348 20.88 2.90 -16.36
C LEU A 348 21.15 2.81 -14.85
N THR A 349 22.21 2.14 -14.41
CA THR A 349 22.60 2.09 -12.99
C THR A 349 22.95 3.46 -12.43
N PRO A 350 23.73 4.34 -13.08
CA PRO A 350 23.88 5.74 -12.67
C PRO A 350 22.55 6.50 -12.54
N MET A 351 21.61 6.31 -13.47
CA MET A 351 20.28 6.94 -13.37
C MET A 351 19.48 6.42 -12.16
N LYS A 352 19.49 5.12 -11.93
CA LYS A 352 18.87 4.51 -10.73
C LYS A 352 19.51 5.03 -9.44
N ALA A 353 20.83 5.23 -9.42
CA ALA A 353 21.57 5.71 -8.25
C ALA A 353 21.17 7.15 -7.84
N MET A 354 20.81 8.02 -8.80
CA MET A 354 20.30 9.37 -8.50
C MET A 354 19.02 9.35 -7.64
N LEU A 355 18.28 8.24 -7.68
CA LEU A 355 17.03 8.03 -6.95
C LEU A 355 17.20 7.08 -5.76
N GLY A 356 18.39 6.54 -5.55
CA GLY A 356 18.63 5.50 -4.56
C GLY A 356 18.04 4.14 -4.90
N LEU A 357 17.73 3.88 -6.18
CA LEU A 357 17.12 2.62 -6.65
C LEU A 357 18.13 1.65 -7.30
N ASP A 358 19.41 1.98 -7.30
CA ASP A 358 20.46 1.20 -7.96
C ASP A 358 20.80 -0.13 -7.27
N ARG A 359 20.40 -0.30 -6.00
CA ARG A 359 20.54 -1.55 -5.25
C ARG A 359 19.26 -2.37 -5.21
N VAL A 360 18.17 -1.87 -5.80
CA VAL A 360 16.87 -2.56 -5.77
C VAL A 360 16.96 -3.84 -6.60
N SER A 361 16.84 -4.97 -5.91
CA SER A 361 16.73 -6.31 -6.50
C SER A 361 15.28 -6.77 -6.62
N TRP A 362 14.37 -6.15 -5.84
CA TRP A 362 12.93 -6.40 -5.91
C TRP A 362 12.16 -5.08 -5.79
N ALA A 363 11.31 -4.81 -6.76
CA ALA A 363 10.39 -3.68 -6.78
C ALA A 363 8.96 -4.19 -6.90
N GLY A 364 8.06 -3.77 -6.00
CA GLY A 364 6.66 -4.21 -6.01
C GLY A 364 5.68 -3.06 -6.11
N SER A 365 4.47 -3.37 -6.58
CA SER A 365 3.32 -2.46 -6.58
C SER A 365 2.02 -3.20 -6.33
N ALA A 366 1.07 -2.55 -5.64
CA ALA A 366 -0.27 -3.07 -5.44
C ALA A 366 -1.25 -1.94 -5.05
N SER A 367 -2.43 -2.32 -4.63
CA SER A 367 -3.49 -1.44 -4.10
C SER A 367 -4.30 -0.71 -5.16
N ALA A 368 -3.80 -0.50 -6.34
CA ALA A 368 -4.49 0.03 -7.52
C ALA A 368 -3.80 -0.50 -8.79
N PRO A 369 -4.47 -0.49 -9.95
CA PRO A 369 -3.84 -0.89 -11.20
C PRO A 369 -2.64 0.01 -11.55
N MET A 370 -1.49 -0.59 -11.89
CA MET A 370 -0.32 0.12 -12.41
C MET A 370 -0.56 0.50 -13.87
N PRO A 371 -0.40 1.77 -14.27
CA PRO A 371 -0.40 2.13 -15.68
C PRO A 371 0.72 1.38 -16.44
N LEU A 372 0.37 0.75 -17.55
CA LEU A 372 1.33 -0.05 -18.32
C LEU A 372 2.54 0.77 -18.78
N GLU A 373 2.34 2.03 -19.15
CA GLU A 373 3.43 2.91 -19.58
C GLU A 373 4.39 3.23 -18.43
N THR A 374 3.88 3.35 -17.21
CA THR A 374 4.73 3.48 -16.00
C THR A 374 5.56 2.22 -15.78
N ALA A 375 4.94 1.04 -15.86
CA ALA A 375 5.67 -0.23 -15.76
C ALA A 375 6.75 -0.37 -16.86
N ARG A 376 6.44 -0.01 -18.10
CA ARG A 376 7.40 0.01 -19.23
C ARG A 376 8.52 1.02 -19.07
N PHE A 377 8.23 2.17 -18.49
CA PHE A 377 9.26 3.17 -18.19
C PHE A 377 10.33 2.60 -17.25
N PHE A 378 9.92 1.94 -16.15
CA PHE A 378 10.87 1.32 -15.22
C PHE A 378 11.53 0.07 -15.82
N ALA A 379 10.84 -0.69 -16.66
CA ALA A 379 11.45 -1.73 -17.46
C ALA A 379 12.56 -1.17 -18.36
N GLY A 380 12.38 0.04 -18.91
CA GLY A 380 13.43 0.79 -19.62
C GLY A 380 14.64 1.13 -18.74
N LEU A 381 14.48 1.27 -17.43
CA LEU A 381 15.59 1.40 -16.47
C LEU A 381 16.23 0.04 -16.10
N GLY A 382 15.78 -1.05 -16.71
CA GLY A 382 16.36 -2.38 -16.56
C GLY A 382 15.82 -3.20 -15.37
N PHE A 383 14.70 -2.81 -14.74
CA PHE A 383 14.05 -3.62 -13.73
C PHE A 383 12.53 -3.62 -13.84
N SER A 384 11.91 -4.74 -13.44
CA SER A 384 10.47 -4.86 -13.40
C SER A 384 9.90 -4.38 -12.07
N ILE A 385 8.78 -3.66 -12.13
CA ILE A 385 7.90 -3.50 -10.99
C ILE A 385 6.94 -4.69 -11.00
N TYR A 386 6.98 -5.54 -9.99
CA TYR A 386 6.12 -6.70 -9.86
C TYR A 386 4.77 -6.29 -9.29
N ASP A 387 3.74 -6.33 -10.13
CA ASP A 387 2.38 -6.06 -9.69
C ASP A 387 1.82 -7.22 -8.87
N ILE A 388 1.10 -6.86 -7.81
CA ILE A 388 0.55 -7.77 -6.80
C ILE A 388 -0.91 -7.42 -6.61
N TYR A 389 -1.77 -8.42 -6.49
CA TYR A 389 -3.19 -8.24 -6.21
C TYR A 389 -3.63 -9.01 -4.97
N GLY A 390 -4.46 -8.36 -4.19
CA GLY A 390 -5.14 -8.88 -3.03
C GLY A 390 -5.83 -7.78 -2.25
N MET A 391 -6.37 -8.14 -1.10
CA MET A 391 -7.16 -7.26 -0.25
C MET A 391 -6.92 -7.57 1.22
N THR A 392 -7.48 -6.78 2.11
CA THR A 392 -7.33 -7.02 3.55
C THR A 392 -7.93 -8.38 3.95
N GLU A 393 -9.04 -8.76 3.34
CA GLU A 393 -9.75 -10.02 3.57
C GLU A 393 -8.98 -11.25 3.08
N THR A 394 -7.89 -11.07 2.34
CA THR A 394 -6.96 -12.11 1.91
C THR A 394 -5.58 -11.97 2.56
N CYS A 395 -5.47 -11.25 3.67
CA CYS A 395 -4.20 -11.01 4.40
C CYS A 395 -3.11 -10.36 3.56
N GLY A 396 -3.43 -9.75 2.44
CA GLY A 396 -2.49 -9.19 1.48
C GLY A 396 -2.69 -9.81 0.11
N SER A 397 -1.67 -10.49 -0.40
CA SER A 397 -1.63 -10.91 -1.79
C SER A 397 -2.21 -12.31 -2.04
N VAL A 398 -2.91 -12.45 -3.16
CA VAL A 398 -3.38 -13.75 -3.68
C VAL A 398 -2.79 -14.08 -5.04
N THR A 399 -2.42 -13.04 -5.82
CA THR A 399 -1.62 -13.19 -7.04
C THR A 399 -0.46 -12.22 -7.02
N ALA A 400 0.64 -12.59 -7.64
CA ALA A 400 1.80 -11.73 -7.80
C ALA A 400 2.58 -12.05 -9.08
N CYS A 401 3.15 -11.02 -9.68
CA CYS A 401 4.32 -11.14 -10.53
C CYS A 401 5.55 -11.37 -9.65
N GLY A 402 6.53 -12.09 -10.14
CA GLY A 402 7.80 -12.33 -9.45
C GLY A 402 8.96 -12.54 -10.41
N PRO A 403 10.21 -12.62 -9.90
CA PRO A 403 11.40 -12.73 -10.74
C PRO A 403 11.38 -13.90 -11.73
N ASP A 404 10.81 -15.03 -11.32
CA ASP A 404 10.76 -16.23 -12.17
C ASP A 404 9.65 -16.18 -13.21
N SER A 405 8.60 -15.37 -13.01
CA SER A 405 7.47 -15.29 -13.94
C SER A 405 6.67 -14.01 -13.70
N PHE A 406 6.66 -13.15 -14.70
CA PHE A 406 5.85 -11.92 -14.71
C PHE A 406 5.32 -11.63 -16.10
N ARG A 407 4.30 -10.77 -16.18
CA ARG A 407 3.80 -10.18 -17.41
C ARG A 407 3.39 -8.74 -17.13
N LEU A 408 4.00 -7.80 -17.82
CA LEU A 408 3.67 -6.37 -17.67
C LEU A 408 2.18 -6.12 -17.98
N GLY A 409 1.52 -5.36 -17.12
CA GLY A 409 0.09 -5.05 -17.22
C GLY A 409 -0.85 -6.13 -16.68
N THR A 410 -0.31 -7.13 -15.95
CA THR A 410 -1.07 -8.10 -15.17
C THR A 410 -0.64 -8.08 -13.70
N VAL A 411 -1.45 -8.63 -12.83
CA VAL A 411 -1.14 -8.80 -11.40
C VAL A 411 -0.59 -10.20 -11.08
N GLY A 412 0.03 -10.83 -12.08
CA GLY A 412 0.71 -12.11 -11.93
C GLY A 412 -0.20 -13.32 -11.90
N ARG A 413 0.33 -14.41 -11.35
CA ARG A 413 -0.36 -15.69 -11.17
C ARG A 413 -0.73 -15.89 -9.70
N ALA A 414 -1.62 -16.85 -9.45
CA ALA A 414 -1.90 -17.31 -8.09
C ALA A 414 -0.61 -17.63 -7.34
N GLN A 415 -0.50 -17.15 -6.11
CA GLN A 415 0.64 -17.45 -5.27
C GLN A 415 0.61 -18.92 -4.80
N PRO A 416 1.77 -19.50 -4.44
CA PRO A 416 1.87 -20.89 -3.97
C PRO A 416 0.86 -21.21 -2.86
N GLY A 417 0.09 -22.28 -3.07
CA GLY A 417 -0.93 -22.73 -2.14
C GLY A 417 -2.25 -21.97 -2.14
N ILE A 418 -2.43 -20.98 -3.05
CA ILE A 418 -3.65 -20.16 -3.16
C ILE A 418 -4.37 -20.48 -4.47
N GLU A 419 -5.68 -20.63 -4.40
CA GLU A 419 -6.53 -20.88 -5.57
C GLU A 419 -7.22 -19.58 -5.99
N ILE A 420 -7.22 -19.33 -7.32
CA ILE A 420 -7.94 -18.22 -7.96
C ILE A 420 -8.89 -18.81 -9.00
N ALA A 421 -10.11 -18.29 -9.04
CA ALA A 421 -11.11 -18.62 -10.05
C ALA A 421 -11.85 -17.36 -10.48
N LEU A 422 -12.55 -17.44 -11.61
CA LEU A 422 -13.51 -16.42 -12.03
C LEU A 422 -14.92 -17.00 -11.94
N ALA A 423 -15.84 -16.25 -11.33
CA ALA A 423 -17.26 -16.55 -11.37
C ALA A 423 -17.83 -16.34 -12.78
N GLU A 424 -19.09 -16.75 -13.03
CA GLU A 424 -19.75 -16.60 -14.33
C GLU A 424 -19.81 -15.14 -14.82
N ASP A 425 -19.88 -14.18 -13.90
CA ASP A 425 -19.93 -12.75 -14.19
C ASP A 425 -18.53 -12.10 -14.22
N GLY A 426 -17.47 -12.90 -14.14
CA GLY A 426 -16.08 -12.45 -14.16
C GLY A 426 -15.55 -11.98 -12.82
N GLU A 427 -16.32 -12.14 -11.71
CA GLU A 427 -15.80 -11.80 -10.38
C GLU A 427 -14.63 -12.71 -9.99
N ILE A 428 -13.54 -12.12 -9.51
CA ILE A 428 -12.39 -12.84 -9.00
C ILE A 428 -12.76 -13.48 -7.66
N LEU A 429 -12.51 -14.78 -7.55
CA LEU A 429 -12.68 -15.56 -6.34
C LEU A 429 -11.32 -16.05 -5.87
N ALA A 430 -11.07 -15.99 -4.55
CA ALA A 430 -9.84 -16.45 -3.95
C ALA A 430 -10.11 -17.45 -2.81
N ARG A 431 -9.29 -18.51 -2.70
CA ARG A 431 -9.40 -19.50 -1.63
C ARG A 431 -8.03 -19.97 -1.17
N GLY A 432 -7.80 -19.96 0.13
CA GLY A 432 -6.56 -20.48 0.73
C GLY A 432 -6.38 -20.06 2.17
N PRO A 433 -5.29 -20.50 2.82
CA PRO A 433 -5.02 -20.18 4.22
C PRO A 433 -4.78 -18.71 4.53
N VAL A 434 -4.63 -17.86 3.51
CA VAL A 434 -4.52 -16.40 3.65
C VAL A 434 -5.88 -15.70 3.82
N THR A 435 -7.00 -16.39 3.53
CA THR A 435 -8.32 -15.77 3.62
C THR A 435 -8.74 -15.56 5.07
N THR A 436 -9.33 -14.41 5.34
CA THR A 436 -9.81 -14.02 6.68
C THR A 436 -10.80 -15.06 7.25
N SER A 437 -10.84 -15.18 8.56
CA SER A 437 -11.90 -15.90 9.26
C SER A 437 -13.24 -15.14 9.27
N GLY A 438 -13.26 -13.88 8.82
CA GLY A 438 -14.45 -13.05 8.69
C GLY A 438 -14.29 -11.65 9.27
N TYR A 439 -15.41 -10.95 9.31
CA TYR A 439 -15.49 -9.61 9.91
C TYR A 439 -15.80 -9.69 11.40
N TYR A 440 -15.01 -8.99 12.19
CA TYR A 440 -15.17 -8.92 13.64
C TYR A 440 -16.58 -8.48 14.02
N ARG A 441 -17.27 -9.28 14.85
CA ARG A 441 -18.64 -9.06 15.31
C ARG A 441 -19.65 -8.75 14.20
N ASN A 442 -19.44 -9.28 12.98
CA ASN A 442 -20.33 -9.07 11.85
C ASN A 442 -20.52 -10.36 11.03
N PRO A 443 -21.28 -11.34 11.57
CA PRO A 443 -21.47 -12.65 10.91
C PRO A 443 -22.25 -12.54 9.59
N GLU A 444 -23.17 -11.57 9.45
CA GLU A 444 -23.94 -11.37 8.22
C GLU A 444 -23.01 -10.95 7.06
N ALA A 445 -22.19 -9.91 7.27
CA ALA A 445 -21.23 -9.51 6.26
C ALA A 445 -20.18 -10.59 5.98
N THR A 446 -19.85 -11.44 6.96
CA THR A 446 -18.96 -12.58 6.78
C THR A 446 -19.58 -13.63 5.85
N ALA A 447 -20.86 -13.95 6.02
CA ALA A 447 -21.58 -14.89 5.16
C ALA A 447 -21.72 -14.39 3.71
N ASP A 448 -21.79 -13.06 3.51
CA ASP A 448 -21.77 -12.45 2.17
C ASP A 448 -20.38 -12.51 1.50
N LEU A 449 -19.31 -12.48 2.31
CA LEU A 449 -17.93 -12.47 1.83
C LEU A 449 -17.45 -13.87 1.44
N VAL A 450 -17.72 -14.88 2.27
CA VAL A 450 -17.18 -16.23 2.12
C VAL A 450 -18.32 -17.20 1.86
N ASP A 451 -18.26 -17.92 0.74
CA ASP A 451 -19.27 -18.92 0.41
C ASP A 451 -19.06 -20.25 1.16
N ALA A 452 -20.01 -21.19 0.95
CA ALA A 452 -19.98 -22.49 1.65
C ALA A 452 -18.75 -23.37 1.33
N ASP A 453 -18.10 -23.13 0.17
CA ASP A 453 -16.92 -23.85 -0.28
C ASP A 453 -15.60 -23.13 0.13
N GLY A 454 -15.70 -22.04 0.88
CA GLY A 454 -14.59 -21.25 1.39
C GLY A 454 -13.98 -20.26 0.38
N TRP A 455 -14.67 -19.96 -0.71
CA TRP A 455 -14.26 -18.91 -1.64
C TRP A 455 -14.62 -17.53 -1.12
N VAL A 456 -13.63 -16.65 -1.09
CA VAL A 456 -13.81 -15.22 -0.84
C VAL A 456 -14.24 -14.54 -2.13
N ARG A 457 -15.36 -13.81 -2.09
CA ARG A 457 -15.86 -12.94 -3.13
C ARG A 457 -15.15 -11.59 -3.04
N THR A 458 -14.26 -11.32 -3.99
CA THR A 458 -13.43 -10.11 -3.90
C THR A 458 -14.18 -8.82 -4.24
N GLY A 459 -15.25 -8.92 -5.01
CA GLY A 459 -15.95 -7.78 -5.58
C GLY A 459 -15.18 -7.10 -6.72
N ASP A 460 -14.10 -7.70 -7.20
CA ASP A 460 -13.30 -7.23 -8.33
C ASP A 460 -13.55 -8.13 -9.54
N ILE A 461 -13.64 -7.55 -10.73
CA ILE A 461 -13.77 -8.25 -12.01
C ILE A 461 -12.37 -8.44 -12.61
N GLY A 462 -12.12 -9.63 -13.15
CA GLY A 462 -10.83 -9.97 -13.74
C GLY A 462 -10.92 -10.80 -15.01
N GLU A 463 -9.78 -10.94 -15.65
CA GLU A 463 -9.54 -11.80 -16.82
C GLU A 463 -8.33 -12.68 -16.53
N LEU A 464 -8.43 -13.99 -16.80
CA LEU A 464 -7.30 -14.92 -16.75
C LEU A 464 -6.90 -15.27 -18.17
N ASP A 465 -5.61 -15.13 -18.45
CA ASP A 465 -5.09 -15.60 -19.74
C ASP A 465 -4.81 -17.12 -19.73
N ALA A 466 -4.41 -17.64 -20.92
CA ALA A 466 -4.12 -19.07 -21.08
C ALA A 466 -2.92 -19.56 -20.23
N ASP A 467 -2.04 -18.65 -19.84
CA ASP A 467 -0.86 -18.92 -19.01
C ASP A 467 -1.15 -18.73 -17.51
N GLY A 468 -2.40 -18.34 -17.14
CA GLY A 468 -2.85 -18.15 -15.76
C GLY A 468 -2.48 -16.80 -15.15
N PHE A 469 -2.08 -15.80 -15.96
CA PHE A 469 -1.89 -14.44 -15.48
C PHE A 469 -3.23 -13.74 -15.33
N LEU A 470 -3.44 -13.15 -14.15
CA LEU A 470 -4.64 -12.39 -13.82
C LEU A 470 -4.46 -10.92 -14.22
N LYS A 471 -5.46 -10.38 -14.89
CA LYS A 471 -5.64 -8.94 -15.10
C LYS A 471 -6.87 -8.49 -14.34
N VAL A 472 -6.73 -7.55 -13.43
CA VAL A 472 -7.86 -6.90 -12.76
C VAL A 472 -8.43 -5.86 -13.71
N VAL A 473 -9.73 -5.94 -13.99
CA VAL A 473 -10.43 -5.04 -14.92
C VAL A 473 -10.96 -3.83 -14.17
N ASP A 474 -11.77 -4.06 -13.14
CA ASP A 474 -12.31 -3.00 -12.26
C ASP A 474 -13.07 -3.61 -11.08
N ARG A 475 -13.55 -2.75 -10.17
CA ARG A 475 -14.51 -3.12 -9.13
C ARG A 475 -15.89 -3.39 -9.72
N LYS A 476 -16.52 -4.51 -9.36
CA LYS A 476 -17.85 -4.91 -9.81
C LYS A 476 -18.92 -3.82 -9.59
N LYS A 477 -18.87 -3.15 -8.43
CA LYS A 477 -19.78 -2.06 -8.03
C LYS A 477 -19.44 -0.71 -8.66
N GLU A 478 -18.28 -0.58 -9.30
CA GLU A 478 -17.81 0.66 -9.91
C GLU A 478 -17.91 0.63 -11.44
N LEU A 479 -18.21 -0.54 -12.04
CA LEU A 479 -18.51 -0.64 -13.47
C LEU A 479 -19.65 0.31 -13.83
N ILE A 480 -19.42 1.13 -14.84
CA ILE A 480 -20.42 2.04 -15.40
C ILE A 480 -21.31 1.26 -16.36
N ILE A 481 -22.63 1.26 -16.12
CA ILE A 481 -23.59 0.72 -17.06
C ILE A 481 -24.21 1.89 -17.82
N THR A 482 -23.81 2.06 -19.08
CA THR A 482 -24.35 3.13 -19.92
C THR A 482 -25.84 2.93 -20.23
N SER A 483 -26.53 3.97 -20.69
CA SER A 483 -27.94 3.89 -21.12
C SER A 483 -28.20 2.87 -22.24
N ALA A 484 -27.16 2.48 -22.99
CA ALA A 484 -27.21 1.42 -23.99
C ALA A 484 -26.96 0.01 -23.40
N GLY A 485 -26.82 -0.12 -22.07
CA GLY A 485 -26.55 -1.40 -21.39
C GLY A 485 -25.12 -1.91 -21.56
N LYS A 486 -24.16 -1.03 -21.94
CA LYS A 486 -22.76 -1.41 -22.08
C LYS A 486 -22.04 -1.24 -20.75
N ASN A 487 -21.36 -2.29 -20.29
CA ASN A 487 -20.44 -2.22 -19.15
C ASN A 487 -19.14 -1.58 -19.60
N VAL A 488 -18.70 -0.58 -18.84
CA VAL A 488 -17.46 0.18 -19.06
C VAL A 488 -16.67 0.21 -17.75
N ALA A 489 -15.41 -0.12 -17.81
CA ALA A 489 -14.48 -0.06 -16.68
C ALA A 489 -13.90 1.36 -16.55
N PRO A 490 -14.33 2.17 -15.57
CA PRO A 490 -13.83 3.55 -15.44
C PRO A 490 -12.34 3.62 -15.13
N SER A 491 -11.79 2.69 -14.37
CA SER A 491 -10.37 2.68 -14.00
C SER A 491 -9.45 2.60 -15.23
N ASN A 492 -9.85 1.91 -16.28
CA ASN A 492 -9.08 1.83 -17.52
C ASN A 492 -8.99 3.20 -18.23
N ILE A 493 -10.13 3.89 -18.31
CA ILE A 493 -10.21 5.24 -18.89
C ILE A 493 -9.34 6.22 -18.10
N GLU A 494 -9.50 6.21 -16.77
CA GLU A 494 -8.79 7.09 -15.84
C GLU A 494 -7.28 6.88 -15.87
N ASN A 495 -6.83 5.63 -16.02
CA ASN A 495 -5.41 5.32 -16.15
C ASN A 495 -4.84 5.90 -17.45
N TYR A 496 -5.56 5.80 -18.58
CA TYR A 496 -5.11 6.42 -19.83
C TYR A 496 -5.06 7.94 -19.75
N LEU A 497 -6.01 8.58 -19.07
CA LEU A 497 -6.00 10.02 -18.84
C LEU A 497 -4.80 10.45 -17.98
N LYS A 498 -4.50 9.69 -16.92
CA LYS A 498 -3.38 9.96 -16.00
C LYS A 498 -1.99 9.63 -16.58
N GLU A 499 -1.89 9.03 -17.75
CA GLU A 499 -0.61 8.93 -18.47
C GLU A 499 -0.05 10.31 -18.82
N SER A 500 -0.88 11.36 -18.89
CA SER A 500 -0.41 12.74 -18.92
C SER A 500 0.03 13.19 -17.54
N PRO A 501 1.31 13.53 -17.32
CA PRO A 501 1.80 13.97 -16.00
C PRO A 501 1.09 15.22 -15.47
N LEU A 502 0.47 16.01 -16.36
CA LEU A 502 -0.29 17.21 -15.98
C LEU A 502 -1.60 16.88 -15.26
N ILE A 503 -2.16 15.67 -15.48
CA ILE A 503 -3.41 15.23 -14.86
C ILE A 503 -3.10 14.52 -13.54
N GLY A 504 -3.44 15.16 -12.43
CA GLY A 504 -3.24 14.62 -11.08
C GLY A 504 -4.21 13.49 -10.77
N HIS A 505 -5.50 13.73 -10.98
CA HIS A 505 -6.56 12.75 -10.82
C HIS A 505 -7.56 12.84 -11.96
N ALA A 506 -8.22 11.70 -12.23
CA ALA A 506 -9.29 11.59 -13.23
C ALA A 506 -10.42 10.75 -12.66
N LEU A 507 -11.67 11.19 -12.87
CA LEU A 507 -12.89 10.43 -12.63
C LEU A 507 -13.67 10.31 -13.92
N ALA A 508 -13.93 9.10 -14.40
CA ALA A 508 -14.84 8.82 -15.50
C ALA A 508 -16.27 8.58 -14.96
N TYR A 509 -17.26 9.16 -15.61
CA TYR A 509 -18.67 9.02 -15.27
C TYR A 509 -19.54 8.77 -16.51
N GLY A 510 -20.57 7.93 -16.37
CA GLY A 510 -21.45 7.58 -17.49
C GLY A 510 -22.60 6.67 -17.08
N GLU A 511 -22.86 6.50 -15.77
CA GLU A 511 -23.94 5.63 -15.26
C GLU A 511 -25.31 6.09 -15.77
N GLY A 512 -26.01 5.20 -16.50
CA GLY A 512 -27.27 5.51 -17.14
C GLY A 512 -27.21 6.57 -18.26
N GLN A 513 -26.01 7.03 -18.65
CA GLN A 513 -25.79 8.12 -19.59
C GLN A 513 -25.44 7.61 -21.00
N PRO A 514 -25.65 8.41 -22.06
CA PRO A 514 -25.39 7.99 -23.44
C PRO A 514 -23.92 7.94 -23.82
N TYR A 515 -23.03 8.56 -23.05
CA TYR A 515 -21.58 8.58 -23.27
C TYR A 515 -20.83 8.84 -21.97
N ILE A 516 -19.52 8.62 -22.00
CA ILE A 516 -18.62 8.86 -20.87
C ILE A 516 -18.14 10.31 -20.87
N VAL A 517 -18.13 10.90 -19.67
CA VAL A 517 -17.51 12.19 -19.39
C VAL A 517 -16.41 12.03 -18.35
N ALA A 518 -15.51 13.03 -18.22
CA ALA A 518 -14.46 13.00 -17.21
C ALA A 518 -14.38 14.29 -16.42
N ILE A 519 -14.11 14.15 -15.12
CA ILE A 519 -13.66 15.23 -14.23
C ILE A 519 -12.19 15.02 -13.95
N LEU A 520 -11.39 16.07 -14.13
CA LEU A 520 -9.94 16.04 -14.03
C LEU A 520 -9.44 17.05 -13.00
N THR A 521 -8.32 16.79 -12.37
CA THR A 521 -7.55 17.78 -11.58
C THR A 521 -6.14 17.89 -12.11
N LEU A 522 -5.50 19.05 -11.90
CA LEU A 522 -4.08 19.23 -12.20
C LEU A 522 -3.21 18.54 -11.14
N ASP A 523 -2.03 18.09 -11.57
CA ASP A 523 -0.97 17.70 -10.64
C ASP A 523 -0.25 18.97 -10.14
N PRO A 524 -0.21 19.23 -8.81
CA PRO A 524 0.32 20.47 -8.26
C PRO A 524 1.82 20.63 -8.44
N ASP A 525 2.56 19.52 -8.56
CA ASP A 525 4.01 19.52 -8.73
C ASP A 525 4.39 19.74 -10.20
N VAL A 526 3.55 19.27 -11.14
CA VAL A 526 3.81 19.30 -12.59
C VAL A 526 3.22 20.52 -13.28
N ALA A 527 2.06 20.99 -12.84
CA ALA A 527 1.36 22.09 -13.49
C ALA A 527 2.22 23.36 -13.58
N PRO A 528 2.97 23.79 -12.54
CA PRO A 528 3.87 24.95 -12.63
C PRO A 528 5.01 24.75 -13.65
N ILE A 529 5.54 23.54 -13.77
CA ILE A 529 6.62 23.23 -14.72
C ILE A 529 6.12 23.35 -16.16
N ILE A 530 4.93 22.80 -16.42
CA ILE A 530 4.31 22.89 -17.76
C ILE A 530 3.92 24.33 -18.05
N ALA A 531 3.38 25.08 -17.09
CA ALA A 531 3.06 26.49 -17.22
C ALA A 531 4.28 27.31 -17.66
N GLY A 532 5.44 27.12 -17.00
CA GLY A 532 6.68 27.76 -17.38
C GLY A 532 7.14 27.43 -18.82
N LYS A 533 7.01 26.16 -19.25
CA LYS A 533 7.30 25.75 -20.64
C LYS A 533 6.37 26.39 -21.67
N LEU A 534 5.15 26.74 -21.27
CA LEU A 534 4.16 27.41 -22.11
C LEU A 534 4.28 28.95 -22.06
N GLY A 535 5.29 29.48 -21.35
CA GLY A 535 5.50 30.92 -21.19
C GLY A 535 4.52 31.59 -20.22
N ILE A 536 3.87 30.84 -19.33
CA ILE A 536 3.04 31.36 -18.25
C ILE A 536 3.97 31.66 -17.08
N GLU A 537 4.04 32.92 -16.65
CA GLU A 537 5.02 33.41 -15.66
C GLU A 537 4.32 34.06 -14.45
N GLY A 538 5.10 34.30 -13.39
CA GLY A 538 4.66 34.97 -12.18
C GLY A 538 3.74 34.12 -11.31
N GLU A 539 2.88 34.78 -10.51
CA GLU A 539 1.95 34.11 -9.59
C GLU A 539 0.96 33.18 -10.31
N LEU A 540 0.61 33.50 -11.57
CA LEU A 540 -0.28 32.67 -12.38
C LEU A 540 0.29 31.27 -12.64
N ALA A 541 1.61 31.13 -12.75
CA ALA A 541 2.25 29.84 -13.02
C ALA A 541 2.12 28.82 -11.86
N THR A 542 1.82 29.29 -10.65
CA THR A 542 1.69 28.45 -9.45
C THR A 542 0.27 28.39 -8.90
N ASP A 543 -0.65 29.17 -9.44
CA ASP A 543 -2.06 29.17 -9.05
C ASP A 543 -2.83 28.10 -9.83
N LEU A 544 -3.09 26.95 -9.20
CA LEU A 544 -3.83 25.84 -9.82
C LEU A 544 -5.23 26.25 -10.28
N THR A 545 -5.89 27.16 -9.55
CA THR A 545 -7.23 27.68 -9.94
C THR A 545 -7.16 28.43 -11.24
N ALA A 546 -6.20 29.33 -11.37
CA ALA A 546 -5.99 30.10 -12.59
C ALA A 546 -5.50 29.22 -13.74
N LEU A 547 -4.58 28.27 -13.48
CA LEU A 547 -4.08 27.32 -14.47
C LEU A 547 -5.19 26.41 -15.00
N SER A 548 -6.13 25.97 -14.16
CA SER A 548 -7.25 25.11 -14.59
C SER A 548 -8.17 25.76 -15.64
N GLN A 549 -8.14 27.07 -15.74
CA GLN A 549 -8.93 27.87 -16.70
C GLN A 549 -8.07 28.44 -17.84
N HIS A 550 -6.75 28.26 -17.78
CA HIS A 550 -5.84 28.86 -18.76
C HIS A 550 -5.91 28.13 -20.11
N PRO A 551 -6.16 28.84 -21.26
CA PRO A 551 -6.36 28.20 -22.55
C PRO A 551 -5.22 27.27 -23.00
N ALA A 552 -3.97 27.63 -22.72
CA ALA A 552 -2.81 26.79 -23.08
C ALA A 552 -2.77 25.49 -22.26
N ILE A 553 -3.13 25.52 -20.97
CA ILE A 553 -3.24 24.33 -20.10
C ILE A 553 -4.39 23.45 -20.56
N LEU A 554 -5.57 24.05 -20.84
CA LEU A 554 -6.73 23.33 -21.36
C LEU A 554 -6.41 22.64 -22.70
N ALA A 555 -5.61 23.27 -23.57
CA ALA A 555 -5.17 22.65 -24.82
C ALA A 555 -4.28 21.42 -24.59
N VAL A 556 -3.36 21.46 -23.62
CA VAL A 556 -2.51 20.29 -23.26
C VAL A 556 -3.35 19.17 -22.67
N VAL A 557 -4.29 19.49 -21.77
CA VAL A 557 -5.22 18.50 -21.21
C VAL A 557 -6.09 17.89 -22.30
N GLY A 558 -6.60 18.71 -23.24
CA GLY A 558 -7.39 18.24 -24.38
C GLY A 558 -6.61 17.23 -25.25
N GLN A 559 -5.34 17.51 -25.54
CA GLN A 559 -4.47 16.58 -26.27
C GLN A 559 -4.28 15.25 -25.50
N ALA A 560 -4.17 15.31 -24.16
CA ALA A 560 -4.08 14.09 -23.34
C ALA A 560 -5.37 13.28 -23.42
N VAL A 561 -6.54 13.91 -23.39
CA VAL A 561 -7.84 13.25 -23.56
C VAL A 561 -7.96 12.62 -24.95
N ASP A 562 -7.55 13.31 -26.01
CA ASP A 562 -7.57 12.80 -27.37
C ASP A 562 -6.67 11.56 -27.50
N LYS A 563 -5.46 11.61 -26.95
CA LYS A 563 -4.52 10.48 -26.92
C LYS A 563 -5.09 9.27 -26.16
N ALA A 564 -5.74 9.50 -25.03
CA ALA A 564 -6.42 8.44 -24.29
C ALA A 564 -7.56 7.82 -25.13
N ASN A 565 -8.35 8.64 -25.82
CA ASN A 565 -9.45 8.22 -26.67
C ASN A 565 -9.02 7.37 -27.88
N GLU A 566 -7.80 7.54 -28.40
CA GLU A 566 -7.26 6.70 -29.48
C GLU A 566 -7.16 5.22 -29.09
N ARG A 567 -7.00 4.93 -27.79
CA ARG A 567 -6.83 3.58 -27.23
C ARG A 567 -8.14 2.99 -26.71
N LEU A 568 -9.19 3.79 -26.63
CA LEU A 568 -10.49 3.42 -26.07
C LEU A 568 -11.48 3.03 -27.17
N SER A 569 -12.28 2.00 -26.92
CA SER A 569 -13.40 1.67 -27.79
C SER A 569 -14.42 2.80 -27.79
N ARG A 570 -15.21 2.92 -28.87
CA ARG A 570 -16.16 4.04 -29.04
C ARG A 570 -17.09 4.27 -27.83
N PRO A 571 -17.63 3.25 -27.14
CA PRO A 571 -18.45 3.43 -25.94
C PRO A 571 -17.67 3.95 -24.72
N GLU A 572 -16.37 3.70 -24.65
CA GLU A 572 -15.49 4.08 -23.54
C GLU A 572 -14.89 5.48 -23.72
N GLN A 573 -14.93 6.02 -24.94
CA GLN A 573 -14.34 7.33 -25.24
C GLN A 573 -14.97 8.45 -24.42
N VAL A 574 -14.13 9.27 -23.80
CA VAL A 574 -14.52 10.50 -23.11
C VAL A 574 -14.97 11.53 -24.14
N LYS A 575 -16.24 11.92 -24.10
CA LYS A 575 -16.84 12.86 -25.06
C LYS A 575 -16.75 14.31 -24.60
N LYS A 576 -16.81 14.54 -23.29
CA LYS A 576 -16.65 15.84 -22.68
C LYS A 576 -15.90 15.69 -21.35
N TRP A 577 -15.23 16.74 -20.96
CA TRP A 577 -14.48 16.76 -19.71
C TRP A 577 -14.46 18.17 -19.10
N THR A 578 -14.18 18.25 -17.82
CA THR A 578 -13.93 19.50 -17.11
C THR A 578 -12.69 19.36 -16.23
N LEU A 579 -11.94 20.46 -16.11
CA LEU A 579 -10.77 20.55 -15.24
C LEU A 579 -11.16 21.35 -14.00
N LEU A 580 -11.11 20.71 -12.83
CA LEU A 580 -11.47 21.33 -11.57
C LEU A 580 -10.34 22.25 -11.06
N PRO A 581 -10.68 23.36 -10.42
CA PRO A 581 -9.70 24.30 -9.83
C PRO A 581 -9.27 23.88 -8.42
N VAL A 582 -9.15 22.58 -8.16
CA VAL A 582 -8.88 22.01 -6.84
C VAL A 582 -7.84 20.91 -6.92
N GLU A 583 -7.16 20.66 -5.81
CA GLU A 583 -6.33 19.48 -5.61
C GLU A 583 -7.07 18.48 -4.71
N TRP A 584 -6.98 17.19 -5.02
CA TRP A 584 -7.42 16.12 -4.15
C TRP A 584 -6.22 15.51 -3.44
N THR A 585 -6.29 15.44 -2.10
CA THR A 585 -5.22 14.92 -1.23
C THR A 585 -5.73 13.79 -0.33
N ALA A 586 -4.84 13.12 0.38
CA ALA A 586 -5.23 12.11 1.37
C ALA A 586 -6.09 12.69 2.52
N GLU A 587 -6.03 14.01 2.73
CA GLU A 587 -6.79 14.74 3.75
C GLU A 587 -8.13 15.24 3.20
N SER A 588 -8.29 15.28 1.88
CA SER A 588 -9.55 15.67 1.25
C SER A 588 -10.58 14.53 1.33
N ALA A 589 -11.85 14.88 1.18
CA ALA A 589 -12.94 13.90 1.24
C ALA A 589 -12.89 12.91 0.06
N GLU A 590 -12.33 13.30 -1.07
CA GLU A 590 -12.35 12.61 -2.36
C GLU A 590 -11.43 11.38 -2.42
N LEU A 591 -10.38 11.35 -1.60
CA LEU A 591 -9.42 10.24 -1.59
C LEU A 591 -9.46 9.44 -0.29
N THR A 592 -9.04 8.19 -0.37
CA THR A 592 -8.71 7.38 0.81
C THR A 592 -7.32 7.76 1.34
N PRO A 593 -6.94 7.35 2.57
CA PRO A 593 -5.58 7.53 3.09
C PRO A 593 -4.49 6.93 2.20
N THR A 594 -4.85 5.96 1.36
CA THR A 594 -3.95 5.30 0.37
C THR A 594 -4.10 5.88 -1.03
N LEU A 595 -4.62 7.11 -1.15
CA LEU A 595 -4.79 7.88 -2.38
C LEU A 595 -5.73 7.23 -3.42
N LYS A 596 -6.63 6.33 -2.99
CA LYS A 596 -7.67 5.77 -3.86
C LYS A 596 -8.86 6.71 -3.93
N LEU A 597 -9.43 6.85 -5.13
CA LEU A 597 -10.60 7.70 -5.39
C LEU A 597 -11.86 7.16 -4.69
N LYS A 598 -12.54 8.00 -3.93
CA LYS A 598 -13.87 7.72 -3.38
C LYS A 598 -14.94 8.21 -4.35
N ARG A 599 -15.21 7.43 -5.40
CA ARG A 599 -16.10 7.83 -6.52
C ARG A 599 -17.43 8.42 -6.06
N ARG A 600 -18.09 7.79 -5.10
CA ARG A 600 -19.39 8.26 -4.59
C ARG A 600 -19.30 9.66 -3.97
N VAL A 601 -18.20 9.97 -3.27
CA VAL A 601 -17.96 11.30 -2.70
C VAL A 601 -17.77 12.31 -3.82
N VAL A 602 -16.93 11.99 -4.80
CA VAL A 602 -16.71 12.87 -5.96
C VAL A 602 -18.01 13.08 -6.75
N HIS A 603 -18.78 12.03 -6.99
CA HIS A 603 -20.09 12.16 -7.65
C HIS A 603 -21.06 13.09 -6.91
N THR A 604 -21.02 13.07 -5.57
CA THR A 604 -21.88 13.94 -4.75
C THR A 604 -21.37 15.38 -4.73
N ASN A 605 -20.06 15.57 -4.53
CA ASN A 605 -19.46 16.88 -4.38
C ASN A 605 -19.45 17.67 -5.69
N TYR A 606 -19.37 16.99 -6.84
CA TYR A 606 -19.26 17.59 -8.19
C TYR A 606 -20.42 17.21 -9.10
N ALA A 607 -21.63 17.00 -8.51
CA ALA A 607 -22.83 16.61 -9.25
C ALA A 607 -23.24 17.65 -10.31
N ASP A 608 -23.07 18.94 -10.00
CA ASP A 608 -23.42 20.05 -10.91
C ASP A 608 -22.47 20.10 -12.11
N GLU A 609 -21.17 19.92 -11.91
CA GLU A 609 -20.16 19.86 -12.96
C GLU A 609 -20.38 18.66 -13.87
N ILE A 610 -20.70 17.48 -13.29
CA ILE A 610 -21.03 16.28 -14.05
C ILE A 610 -22.27 16.53 -14.91
N THR A 611 -23.32 17.10 -14.32
CA THR A 611 -24.60 17.37 -15.03
C THR A 611 -24.40 18.35 -16.17
N ALA A 612 -23.59 19.40 -15.97
CA ALA A 612 -23.28 20.38 -17.00
C ALA A 612 -22.62 19.76 -18.24
N LEU A 613 -21.87 18.67 -18.11
CA LEU A 613 -21.24 17.98 -19.23
C LEU A 613 -22.26 17.22 -20.11
N TYR A 614 -23.47 16.95 -19.63
CA TYR A 614 -24.53 16.30 -20.40
C TYR A 614 -25.57 17.28 -20.99
N THR A 615 -25.65 18.48 -20.44
CA THR A 615 -26.67 19.48 -20.81
C THR A 615 -26.21 20.51 -21.83
N ASN A 616 -24.89 20.66 -22.09
CA ASN A 616 -24.31 21.67 -23.00
C ASN A 616 -23.82 21.06 -24.32
#